data_2767cc425e9aad63f6103b7eee71482e
#
_entry.id   2767cc425e9aad63f6103b7eee71482e
#
_cell.length_a   1.000
_cell.length_b   1.000
_cell.length_c   1.000
_cell.angle_alpha   90.00
_cell.angle_beta   90.00
_cell.angle_gamma   90.00
#
_symmetry.space_group_name_H-M   'P 1'
#
loop_
_entity.id
_entity.type
_entity.pdbx_description
1 polymer ?
#
loop_
_entity_poly.entity_id
_entity_poly.type
_entity_poly.pdbx_seq_one_letter_code
_entity_poly.pdbx_strand_id
1 'polypeptide(L)'
;MAVLGAKMHPRSIELASVYNVPVYVAGTFSKKKGTLITKGDDMENNKTVTGIAIDKNVSKVTIKKIKNKPGTAASILKPLSDQSISIDIIVQNIPMDGYIDFSFSVSDDDLGRVYDILMSQGNLEFEDVIQGKGFAKISLVGTGMQNAPGYATDMFNALGEENVEIEMITTSEIRITCLVKEEDVEKSVKSLHSKFELDKD
;
A
#
# COMPACT_ATOMS: atom_id res chain seq x y z
N MET A 1 -1.65 13.40 -5.70
CA MET A 1 -0.51 13.82 -6.58
C MET A 1 0.81 13.22 -6.11
N ALA A 2 1.26 13.41 -4.87
CA ALA A 2 2.50 12.76 -4.37
C ALA A 2 2.48 11.23 -4.43
N VAL A 3 1.31 10.62 -4.43
CA VAL A 3 1.11 9.17 -4.54
C VAL A 3 1.06 8.70 -6.00
N LEU A 4 0.67 9.57 -6.93
CA LEU A 4 0.34 9.19 -8.32
C LEU A 4 1.46 9.46 -9.34
N GLY A 5 2.48 10.23 -9.02
CA GLY A 5 3.45 10.57 -10.05
C GLY A 5 4.79 11.09 -9.53
N ALA A 6 4.85 12.33 -9.11
CA ALA A 6 6.10 12.89 -8.62
C ALA A 6 6.50 12.28 -7.27
N LYS A 7 7.69 11.72 -7.18
CA LYS A 7 8.26 11.26 -5.90
C LYS A 7 8.69 12.49 -5.09
N MET A 8 7.74 13.06 -4.36
CA MET A 8 8.01 14.16 -3.44
C MET A 8 8.05 13.64 -2.01
N HIS A 9 8.84 14.29 -1.16
CA HIS A 9 8.84 13.92 0.25
C HIS A 9 7.46 14.22 0.86
N PRO A 10 6.76 13.23 1.46
CA PRO A 10 5.38 13.40 1.93
C PRO A 10 5.22 14.58 2.90
N ARG A 11 6.19 14.78 3.79
CA ARG A 11 6.18 15.87 4.77
C ARG A 11 6.17 17.27 4.12
N SER A 12 6.79 17.42 2.94
CA SER A 12 6.76 18.71 2.22
C SER A 12 5.35 19.05 1.74
N ILE A 13 4.61 18.05 1.27
CA ILE A 13 3.22 18.22 0.83
C ILE A 13 2.29 18.43 2.02
N GLU A 14 2.51 17.68 3.10
CA GLU A 14 1.76 17.84 4.36
C GLU A 14 1.90 19.26 4.90
N LEU A 15 3.13 19.78 5.02
CA LEU A 15 3.39 21.15 5.48
C LEU A 15 2.74 22.18 4.54
N ALA A 16 2.88 22.01 3.23
CA ALA A 16 2.24 22.89 2.25
C ALA A 16 0.72 22.91 2.42
N SER A 17 0.11 21.75 2.67
CA SER A 17 -1.32 21.63 2.94
C SER A 17 -1.74 22.32 4.25
N VAL A 18 -0.96 22.12 5.33
CA VAL A 18 -1.24 22.74 6.65
C VAL A 18 -1.17 24.26 6.56
N TYR A 19 -0.16 24.80 5.87
CA TYR A 19 0.04 26.23 5.74
C TYR A 19 -0.66 26.85 4.52
N ASN A 20 -1.45 26.07 3.79
CA ASN A 20 -2.16 26.49 2.57
C ASN A 20 -1.23 27.14 1.52
N VAL A 21 -0.04 26.58 1.33
CA VAL A 21 0.97 27.05 0.36
C VAL A 21 0.87 26.20 -0.90
N PRO A 22 0.60 26.80 -2.08
CA PRO A 22 0.63 26.06 -3.34
C PRO A 22 2.06 25.62 -3.68
N VAL A 23 2.22 24.37 -4.16
CA VAL A 23 3.51 23.80 -4.56
C VAL A 23 3.51 23.55 -6.06
N TYR A 24 4.47 24.14 -6.78
CA TYR A 24 4.63 23.93 -8.20
C TYR A 24 5.77 22.97 -8.48
N VAL A 25 5.47 21.87 -9.19
CA VAL A 25 6.42 20.83 -9.55
C VAL A 25 6.65 20.84 -11.04
N ALA A 26 7.89 21.06 -11.45
CA ALA A 26 8.27 21.08 -12.85
C ALA A 26 9.64 20.41 -13.07
N GLY A 27 9.88 19.89 -14.27
CA GLY A 27 11.18 19.34 -14.63
C GLY A 27 12.20 20.46 -14.83
N THR A 28 13.35 20.39 -14.16
CA THR A 28 14.41 21.41 -14.16
C THR A 28 14.88 21.78 -15.58
N PHE A 29 14.93 20.82 -16.49
CA PHE A 29 15.39 21.01 -17.88
C PHE A 29 14.26 20.91 -18.90
N SER A 30 13.00 20.89 -18.46
CA SER A 30 11.82 20.74 -19.32
C SER A 30 11.12 22.08 -19.52
N LYS A 31 10.75 22.38 -20.78
CA LYS A 31 9.85 23.52 -21.09
C LYS A 31 8.36 23.15 -20.96
N LYS A 32 8.05 21.90 -20.59
CA LYS A 32 6.67 21.47 -20.38
C LYS A 32 6.08 22.12 -19.13
N LYS A 33 4.80 22.45 -19.22
CA LYS A 33 4.05 22.96 -18.06
C LYS A 33 4.11 21.95 -16.93
N GLY A 34 4.52 22.39 -15.74
CA GLY A 34 4.58 21.56 -14.54
C GLY A 34 3.20 21.32 -13.92
N THR A 35 3.20 20.72 -12.75
CA THR A 35 1.99 20.43 -11.98
C THR A 35 1.90 21.37 -10.78
N LEU A 36 0.80 22.08 -10.64
CA LEU A 36 0.47 22.87 -9.47
C LEU A 36 -0.28 21.98 -8.47
N ILE A 37 0.22 21.88 -7.25
CA ILE A 37 -0.40 21.17 -6.14
C ILE A 37 -0.96 22.23 -5.21
N THR A 38 -2.28 22.25 -5.07
CA THR A 38 -3.00 23.13 -4.16
C THR A 38 -3.88 22.31 -3.23
N LYS A 39 -4.31 22.90 -2.12
CA LYS A 39 -5.47 22.40 -1.40
C LYS A 39 -6.66 22.65 -2.33
N GLY A 40 -7.37 21.61 -2.72
CA GLY A 40 -8.54 21.75 -3.59
C GLY A 40 -9.54 22.67 -2.91
N ASP A 41 -9.81 23.81 -3.53
CA ASP A 41 -11.06 24.50 -3.27
C ASP A 41 -12.14 23.59 -3.84
N ASP A 42 -13.18 23.32 -3.06
CA ASP A 42 -14.43 22.62 -3.35
C ASP A 42 -14.76 22.28 -4.82
N MET A 43 -13.78 21.85 -5.59
CA MET A 43 -14.03 21.06 -6.76
C MET A 43 -14.51 19.69 -6.24
N GLU A 44 -15.77 19.63 -5.86
CA GLU A 44 -16.60 18.45 -6.01
C GLU A 44 -16.55 18.03 -7.47
N ASN A 45 -15.37 17.63 -7.92
CA ASN A 45 -15.28 16.79 -9.08
C ASN A 45 -16.03 15.51 -8.70
N ASN A 46 -17.12 15.23 -9.39
CA ASN A 46 -17.98 14.05 -9.24
C ASN A 46 -17.23 12.69 -9.35
N LYS A 47 -15.91 12.71 -9.42
CA LYS A 47 -15.07 11.53 -9.48
C LYS A 47 -14.51 11.20 -8.10
N THR A 48 -15.11 10.23 -7.46
CA THR A 48 -14.65 9.69 -6.16
C THR A 48 -13.26 9.07 -6.27
N VAL A 49 -12.92 8.45 -7.42
CA VAL A 49 -11.60 7.90 -7.72
C VAL A 49 -10.82 8.89 -8.57
N THR A 50 -9.64 9.27 -8.11
CA THR A 50 -8.79 10.26 -8.78
C THR A 50 -7.60 9.65 -9.51
N GLY A 51 -7.28 8.38 -9.25
CA GLY A 51 -6.20 7.71 -9.95
C GLY A 51 -5.75 6.39 -9.32
N ILE A 52 -4.76 5.77 -9.97
CA ILE A 52 -4.13 4.53 -9.54
C ILE A 52 -2.67 4.81 -9.22
N ALA A 53 -2.22 4.39 -8.03
CA ALA A 53 -0.82 4.43 -7.64
C ALA A 53 -0.24 3.01 -7.66
N ILE A 54 1.02 2.90 -8.08
CA ILE A 54 1.77 1.64 -8.15
C ILE A 54 3.03 1.81 -7.31
N ASP A 55 3.30 0.82 -6.46
CA ASP A 55 4.55 0.71 -5.74
C ASP A 55 5.10 -0.71 -5.96
N LYS A 56 6.23 -0.79 -6.63
CA LYS A 56 7.00 -2.00 -6.88
C LYS A 56 8.07 -2.15 -5.80
N ASN A 57 8.82 -3.24 -5.82
CA ASN A 57 9.84 -3.53 -4.82
C ASN A 57 9.22 -3.87 -3.45
N VAL A 58 8.24 -4.77 -3.47
CA VAL A 58 7.48 -5.18 -2.29
C VAL A 58 7.61 -6.68 -2.07
N SER A 59 8.02 -7.03 -0.86
CA SER A 59 8.04 -8.40 -0.37
C SER A 59 6.99 -8.62 0.71
N LYS A 60 6.48 -9.85 0.79
CA LYS A 60 5.54 -10.31 1.82
C LYS A 60 6.25 -11.25 2.78
N VAL A 61 6.05 -11.04 4.06
CA VAL A 61 6.51 -11.94 5.12
C VAL A 61 5.30 -12.43 5.90
N THR A 62 5.21 -13.73 6.12
CA THR A 62 4.15 -14.34 6.93
C THR A 62 4.77 -15.21 8.01
N ILE A 63 4.52 -14.87 9.26
CA ILE A 63 4.87 -15.68 10.42
C ILE A 63 3.69 -16.60 10.72
N LYS A 64 3.90 -17.90 10.63
CA LYS A 64 2.88 -18.92 10.79
C LYS A 64 2.78 -19.38 12.24
N LYS A 65 1.53 -19.51 12.71
CA LYS A 65 1.21 -20.06 14.04
C LYS A 65 2.04 -19.45 15.17
N ILE A 66 2.07 -18.12 15.21
CA ILE A 66 2.65 -17.44 16.36
C ILE A 66 1.66 -17.40 17.52
N LYS A 67 2.15 -17.66 18.74
CA LYS A 67 1.31 -17.67 19.93
C LYS A 67 0.68 -16.30 20.18
N ASN A 68 -0.64 -16.27 20.24
CA ASN A 68 -1.41 -15.03 20.44
C ASN A 68 -1.43 -14.64 21.92
N LYS A 69 -0.73 -13.57 22.27
CA LYS A 69 -0.72 -12.93 23.60
C LYS A 69 -0.84 -11.42 23.43
N PRO A 70 -1.35 -10.69 24.41
CA PRO A 70 -1.22 -9.24 24.42
C PRO A 70 0.26 -8.83 24.23
N GLY A 71 0.53 -7.97 23.23
CA GLY A 71 1.88 -7.53 22.91
C GLY A 71 2.61 -8.33 21.83
N THR A 72 2.06 -9.45 21.32
CA THR A 72 2.71 -10.24 20.25
C THR A 72 3.07 -9.41 19.03
N ALA A 73 2.15 -8.60 18.51
CA ALA A 73 2.44 -7.71 17.36
C ALA A 73 3.59 -6.74 17.65
N ALA A 74 3.61 -6.14 18.83
CA ALA A 74 4.69 -5.25 19.24
C ALA A 74 6.03 -6.00 19.36
N SER A 75 6.03 -7.23 19.85
CA SER A 75 7.25 -8.06 19.96
C SER A 75 7.81 -8.43 18.59
N ILE A 76 6.96 -8.59 17.56
CA ILE A 76 7.39 -8.81 16.18
C ILE A 76 7.97 -7.54 15.56
N LEU A 77 7.24 -6.42 15.71
CA LEU A 77 7.51 -5.20 14.94
C LEU A 77 8.60 -4.33 15.56
N LYS A 78 8.75 -4.34 16.90
CA LYS A 78 9.73 -3.49 17.59
C LYS A 78 11.17 -3.73 17.13
N PRO A 79 11.70 -4.98 17.05
CA PRO A 79 13.06 -5.21 16.58
C PRO A 79 13.29 -4.75 15.14
N LEU A 80 12.27 -4.83 14.28
CA LEU A 80 12.34 -4.33 12.91
C LEU A 80 12.42 -2.81 12.88
N SER A 81 11.59 -2.15 13.69
CA SER A 81 11.60 -0.69 13.85
C SER A 81 12.93 -0.19 14.41
N ASP A 82 13.52 -0.88 15.41
CA ASP A 82 14.79 -0.53 16.00
C ASP A 82 15.95 -0.59 14.97
N GLN A 83 15.78 -1.37 13.89
CA GLN A 83 16.68 -1.46 12.75
C GLN A 83 16.26 -0.56 11.56
N SER A 84 15.35 0.38 11.79
CA SER A 84 14.85 1.31 10.77
C SER A 84 14.19 0.63 9.55
N ILE A 85 13.63 -0.57 9.73
CA ILE A 85 12.86 -1.26 8.70
C ILE A 85 11.43 -0.73 8.71
N SER A 86 11.00 -0.25 7.56
CA SER A 86 9.63 0.27 7.37
C SER A 86 8.67 -0.85 6.97
N ILE A 87 7.53 -0.89 7.63
CA ILE A 87 6.45 -1.84 7.35
C ILE A 87 5.23 -1.04 6.90
N ASP A 88 4.53 -1.51 5.86
CA ASP A 88 3.38 -0.79 5.32
C ASP A 88 2.06 -1.54 5.57
N ILE A 89 1.87 -2.71 4.93
CA ILE A 89 0.66 -3.50 5.12
C ILE A 89 0.87 -4.47 6.28
N ILE A 90 -0.08 -4.54 7.19
CA ILE A 90 -0.09 -5.53 8.29
C ILE A 90 -1.44 -6.23 8.27
N VAL A 91 -1.43 -7.56 8.27
CA VAL A 91 -2.61 -8.41 8.31
C VAL A 91 -2.43 -9.47 9.39
N GLN A 92 -3.38 -9.56 10.29
CA GLN A 92 -3.46 -10.60 11.31
C GLN A 92 -4.79 -11.31 11.16
N ASN A 93 -4.77 -12.65 11.13
CA ASN A 93 -5.99 -13.44 11.08
C ASN A 93 -6.65 -13.56 12.48
N ILE A 94 -7.84 -14.14 12.49
CA ILE A 94 -8.55 -14.49 13.74
C ILE A 94 -7.74 -15.59 14.44
N PRO A 95 -7.54 -15.50 15.79
CA PRO A 95 -6.85 -16.54 16.53
C PRO A 95 -7.56 -17.90 16.44
N MET A 96 -6.79 -18.93 16.14
CA MET A 96 -7.25 -20.33 16.17
C MET A 96 -6.37 -21.11 17.15
N ASP A 97 -6.99 -21.78 18.11
CA ASP A 97 -6.31 -22.57 19.15
C ASP A 97 -5.20 -21.81 19.91
N GLY A 98 -5.37 -20.49 20.04
CA GLY A 98 -4.40 -19.63 20.71
C GLY A 98 -3.24 -19.16 19.84
N TYR A 99 -3.28 -19.42 18.53
CA TYR A 99 -2.27 -19.01 17.55
C TYR A 99 -2.86 -18.13 16.48
N ILE A 100 -2.00 -17.28 15.87
CA ILE A 100 -2.31 -16.41 14.73
C ILE A 100 -1.27 -16.59 13.63
N ASP A 101 -1.68 -16.30 12.41
CA ASP A 101 -0.74 -15.97 11.33
C ASP A 101 -0.63 -14.45 11.26
N PHE A 102 0.60 -13.95 11.18
CA PHE A 102 0.89 -12.53 11.12
C PHE A 102 1.66 -12.21 9.86
N SER A 103 1.04 -11.47 8.97
CA SER A 103 1.62 -11.12 7.66
C SER A 103 1.87 -9.63 7.56
N PHE A 104 2.95 -9.24 6.90
CA PHE A 104 3.25 -7.85 6.63
C PHE A 104 4.08 -7.68 5.36
N SER A 105 4.09 -6.46 4.81
CA SER A 105 4.90 -6.12 3.66
C SER A 105 6.09 -5.25 4.04
N VAL A 106 7.21 -5.49 3.37
CA VAL A 106 8.45 -4.74 3.48
C VAL A 106 9.03 -4.47 2.10
N SER A 107 10.08 -3.66 1.99
CA SER A 107 10.84 -3.55 0.74
C SER A 107 11.58 -4.86 0.43
N ASP A 108 11.81 -5.15 -0.85
CA ASP A 108 12.63 -6.30 -1.26
C ASP A 108 14.06 -6.22 -0.70
N ASP A 109 14.56 -4.99 -0.53
CA ASP A 109 15.91 -4.73 0.00
C ASP A 109 16.04 -5.11 1.47
N ASP A 110 14.95 -5.01 2.24
CA ASP A 110 14.94 -5.33 3.66
C ASP A 110 14.59 -6.78 3.97
N LEU A 111 14.09 -7.56 2.99
CA LEU A 111 13.55 -8.90 3.25
C LEU A 111 14.54 -9.84 3.97
N GLY A 112 15.80 -9.87 3.53
CA GLY A 112 16.83 -10.71 4.16
C GLY A 112 17.10 -10.31 5.61
N ARG A 113 17.19 -8.99 5.88
CA ARG A 113 17.39 -8.45 7.23
C ARG A 113 16.22 -8.80 8.15
N VAL A 114 14.99 -8.68 7.61
CA VAL A 114 13.77 -9.04 8.35
C VAL A 114 13.80 -10.49 8.78
N TYR A 115 14.16 -11.40 7.86
CA TYR A 115 14.26 -12.82 8.17
C TYR A 115 15.29 -13.11 9.27
N ASP A 116 16.49 -12.56 9.16
CA ASP A 116 17.56 -12.75 10.14
C ASP A 116 17.15 -12.23 11.52
N ILE A 117 16.48 -11.07 11.58
CA ILE A 117 15.97 -10.50 12.83
C ILE A 117 14.93 -11.42 13.45
N LEU A 118 13.94 -11.89 12.68
CA LEU A 118 12.90 -12.76 13.20
C LEU A 118 13.45 -14.09 13.71
N MET A 119 14.38 -14.70 12.97
CA MET A 119 14.99 -15.98 13.35
C MET A 119 15.93 -15.87 14.56
N SER A 120 16.50 -14.70 14.81
CA SER A 120 17.34 -14.45 16.00
C SER A 120 16.56 -14.23 17.28
N GLN A 121 15.22 -14.09 17.19
CA GLN A 121 14.37 -13.83 18.35
C GLN A 121 13.99 -15.12 19.10
N GLY A 122 14.72 -15.43 20.14
CA GLY A 122 14.45 -16.62 20.99
C GLY A 122 13.17 -16.54 21.86
N ASN A 123 12.48 -15.38 21.87
CA ASN A 123 11.28 -15.14 22.68
C ASN A 123 9.97 -15.28 21.90
N LEU A 124 10.01 -15.47 20.60
CA LEU A 124 8.85 -15.67 19.74
C LEU A 124 8.67 -17.18 19.46
N GLU A 125 7.53 -17.72 19.89
CA GLU A 125 7.15 -19.11 19.58
C GLU A 125 6.28 -19.08 18.30
N PHE A 126 6.81 -19.55 17.17
CA PHE A 126 6.12 -19.67 15.87
C PHE A 126 6.54 -20.96 15.16
N GLU A 127 5.73 -21.37 14.18
CA GLU A 127 6.02 -22.58 13.40
C GLU A 127 7.01 -22.33 12.26
N ASP A 128 6.78 -21.26 11.49
CA ASP A 128 7.57 -20.98 10.28
C ASP A 128 7.50 -19.48 9.89
N VAL A 129 8.46 -19.06 9.07
CA VAL A 129 8.49 -17.74 8.45
C VAL A 129 8.54 -17.88 6.93
N ILE A 130 7.41 -17.63 6.28
CA ILE A 130 7.28 -17.69 4.82
C ILE A 130 7.62 -16.33 4.22
N GLN A 131 8.49 -16.31 3.23
CA GLN A 131 8.89 -15.14 2.49
C GLN A 131 8.40 -15.22 1.05
N GLY A 132 7.91 -14.13 0.49
CA GLY A 132 7.56 -13.99 -0.91
C GLY A 132 8.12 -12.69 -1.49
N LYS A 133 8.69 -12.77 -2.68
CA LYS A 133 9.20 -11.64 -3.48
C LYS A 133 8.40 -11.46 -4.77
N GLY A 134 8.65 -10.35 -5.45
CA GLY A 134 8.06 -10.08 -6.76
C GLY A 134 6.62 -9.64 -6.69
N PHE A 135 6.28 -8.89 -5.66
CA PHE A 135 4.97 -8.27 -5.52
C PHE A 135 5.01 -6.78 -5.81
N ALA A 136 3.83 -6.25 -6.12
CA ALA A 136 3.59 -4.82 -6.22
C ALA A 136 2.28 -4.45 -5.52
N LYS A 137 2.22 -3.26 -4.98
CA LYS A 137 0.98 -2.66 -4.48
C LYS A 137 0.33 -1.87 -5.58
N ILE A 138 -0.94 -2.11 -5.81
CA ILE A 138 -1.81 -1.31 -6.66
C ILE A 138 -2.83 -0.65 -5.77
N SER A 139 -2.84 0.67 -5.76
CA SER A 139 -3.73 1.46 -4.92
C SER A 139 -4.68 2.29 -5.77
N LEU A 140 -5.97 2.08 -5.57
CA LEU A 140 -7.00 2.99 -6.03
C LEU A 140 -7.04 4.18 -5.07
N VAL A 141 -6.86 5.39 -5.59
CA VAL A 141 -6.76 6.61 -4.78
C VAL A 141 -7.92 7.54 -5.09
N GLY A 142 -8.53 8.10 -4.06
CA GLY A 142 -9.61 9.05 -4.21
C GLY A 142 -10.16 9.55 -2.88
N THR A 143 -11.02 10.55 -2.93
CA THR A 143 -11.72 11.08 -1.76
C THR A 143 -13.19 10.64 -1.81
N GLY A 144 -13.76 10.28 -0.67
CA GLY A 144 -15.18 9.89 -0.61
C GLY A 144 -15.46 8.40 -0.87
N MET A 145 -14.47 7.56 -1.18
CA MET A 145 -14.66 6.11 -1.28
C MET A 145 -15.18 5.49 0.02
N GLN A 146 -14.88 6.11 1.15
CA GLN A 146 -15.33 5.72 2.48
C GLN A 146 -16.84 5.76 2.64
N ASN A 147 -17.50 6.74 2.01
CA ASN A 147 -18.93 7.00 2.14
C ASN A 147 -19.76 6.41 0.99
N ALA A 148 -19.11 5.80 0.01
CA ALA A 148 -19.78 5.22 -1.16
C ALA A 148 -19.46 3.73 -1.26
N PRO A 149 -20.45 2.84 -1.06
CA PRO A 149 -20.24 1.40 -1.19
C PRO A 149 -19.99 1.02 -2.65
N GLY A 150 -19.20 -0.04 -2.85
CA GLY A 150 -19.01 -0.65 -4.18
C GLY A 150 -17.59 -0.53 -4.74
N TYR A 151 -16.81 0.51 -4.42
CA TYR A 151 -15.47 0.70 -5.00
C TYR A 151 -14.52 -0.48 -4.78
N ALA A 152 -14.53 -1.08 -3.58
CA ALA A 152 -13.73 -2.28 -3.32
C ALA A 152 -14.20 -3.45 -4.17
N THR A 153 -15.51 -3.66 -4.26
CA THR A 153 -16.11 -4.72 -5.09
C THR A 153 -15.76 -4.53 -6.56
N ASP A 154 -15.87 -3.32 -7.07
CA ASP A 154 -15.51 -2.99 -8.45
C ASP A 154 -14.03 -3.21 -8.74
N MET A 155 -13.16 -2.82 -7.80
CA MET A 155 -11.71 -3.08 -7.91
C MET A 155 -11.42 -4.59 -7.95
N PHE A 156 -12.02 -5.36 -7.04
CA PHE A 156 -11.77 -6.80 -6.96
C PHE A 156 -12.36 -7.55 -8.15
N ASN A 157 -13.54 -7.14 -8.66
CA ASN A 157 -14.11 -7.70 -9.88
C ASN A 157 -13.20 -7.44 -11.08
N ALA A 158 -12.72 -6.21 -11.27
CA ALA A 158 -11.83 -5.87 -12.37
C ALA A 158 -10.51 -6.65 -12.33
N LEU A 159 -9.96 -6.89 -11.14
CA LEU A 159 -8.77 -7.74 -10.98
C LEU A 159 -9.08 -9.22 -11.24
N GLY A 160 -10.24 -9.70 -10.76
CA GLY A 160 -10.69 -11.08 -10.96
C GLY A 160 -10.96 -11.43 -12.43
N GLU A 161 -11.55 -10.52 -13.20
CA GLU A 161 -11.78 -10.68 -14.64
C GLU A 161 -10.47 -10.87 -15.42
N GLU A 162 -9.38 -10.27 -14.94
CA GLU A 162 -8.03 -10.42 -15.51
C GLU A 162 -7.24 -11.62 -14.90
N ASN A 163 -7.90 -12.47 -14.11
CA ASN A 163 -7.27 -13.58 -13.39
C ASN A 163 -6.06 -13.13 -12.56
N VAL A 164 -6.17 -12.00 -11.85
CA VAL A 164 -5.16 -11.49 -10.94
C VAL A 164 -5.46 -11.99 -9.53
N GLU A 165 -4.51 -12.70 -8.93
CA GLU A 165 -4.58 -13.14 -7.55
C GLU A 165 -4.23 -11.99 -6.60
N ILE A 166 -5.07 -11.78 -5.58
CA ILE A 166 -4.85 -10.75 -4.57
C ILE A 166 -4.24 -11.40 -3.33
N GLU A 167 -3.03 -11.02 -3.00
CA GLU A 167 -2.24 -11.58 -1.89
C GLU A 167 -2.55 -10.91 -0.53
N MET A 168 -2.79 -9.62 -0.54
CA MET A 168 -3.16 -8.84 0.64
C MET A 168 -4.05 -7.67 0.24
N ILE A 169 -4.91 -7.23 1.15
CA ILE A 169 -5.78 -6.08 0.97
C ILE A 169 -5.60 -5.15 2.18
N THR A 170 -5.54 -3.85 1.91
CA THR A 170 -5.66 -2.83 2.96
C THR A 170 -6.48 -1.65 2.45
N THR A 171 -7.20 -1.01 3.35
CA THR A 171 -8.04 0.15 3.03
C THR A 171 -7.77 1.29 3.99
N SER A 172 -7.94 2.50 3.50
CA SER A 172 -7.94 3.73 4.29
C SER A 172 -9.05 4.66 3.78
N GLU A 173 -9.20 5.83 4.37
CA GLU A 173 -10.21 6.82 3.96
C GLU A 173 -10.09 7.25 2.49
N ILE A 174 -8.88 7.27 1.96
CA ILE A 174 -8.56 7.80 0.63
C ILE A 174 -7.97 6.75 -0.32
N ARG A 175 -7.87 5.49 0.09
CA ARG A 175 -7.19 4.49 -0.74
C ARG A 175 -7.64 3.06 -0.41
N ILE A 176 -7.78 2.25 -1.48
CA ILE A 176 -7.90 0.80 -1.42
C ILE A 176 -6.67 0.23 -2.10
N THR A 177 -5.93 -0.63 -1.42
CA THR A 177 -4.67 -1.20 -1.92
C THR A 177 -4.75 -2.71 -1.96
N CYS A 178 -4.35 -3.29 -3.09
CA CYS A 178 -4.13 -4.72 -3.27
C CYS A 178 -2.66 -4.99 -3.50
N LEU A 179 -2.13 -6.01 -2.84
CA LEU A 179 -0.84 -6.61 -3.16
C LEU A 179 -1.09 -7.70 -4.20
N VAL A 180 -0.41 -7.62 -5.33
CA VAL A 180 -0.50 -8.57 -6.44
C VAL A 180 0.90 -8.95 -6.90
N LYS A 181 1.03 -9.97 -7.75
CA LYS A 181 2.32 -10.28 -8.39
C LYS A 181 2.75 -9.15 -9.32
N GLU A 182 4.05 -8.87 -9.37
CA GLU A 182 4.58 -7.78 -10.21
C GLU A 182 4.31 -8.00 -11.70
N GLU A 183 4.27 -9.25 -12.16
CA GLU A 183 3.94 -9.62 -13.53
C GLU A 183 2.50 -9.24 -13.94
N ASP A 184 1.60 -9.15 -12.98
CA ASP A 184 0.20 -8.82 -13.20
C ASP A 184 -0.11 -7.31 -13.19
N VAL A 185 0.87 -6.47 -12.84
CA VAL A 185 0.66 -5.03 -12.64
C VAL A 185 0.10 -4.36 -13.89
N GLU A 186 0.65 -4.65 -15.07
CA GLU A 186 0.25 -3.96 -16.31
C GLU A 186 -1.21 -4.23 -16.67
N LYS A 187 -1.64 -5.51 -16.65
CA LYS A 187 -3.04 -5.87 -16.94
C LYS A 187 -3.99 -5.32 -15.88
N SER A 188 -3.59 -5.39 -14.60
CA SER A 188 -4.37 -4.84 -13.48
C SER A 188 -4.62 -3.34 -13.65
N VAL A 189 -3.58 -2.58 -13.94
CA VAL A 189 -3.70 -1.12 -14.09
C VAL A 189 -4.57 -0.75 -15.28
N LYS A 190 -4.44 -1.45 -16.41
CA LYS A 190 -5.28 -1.21 -17.60
C LYS A 190 -6.76 -1.49 -17.30
N SER A 191 -7.05 -2.61 -16.65
CA SER A 191 -8.41 -2.99 -16.26
C SER A 191 -9.03 -1.97 -15.31
N LEU A 192 -8.31 -1.61 -14.25
CA LEU A 192 -8.75 -0.61 -13.27
C LEU A 192 -8.93 0.77 -13.88
N HIS A 193 -8.02 1.20 -14.77
CA HIS A 193 -8.12 2.48 -15.45
C HIS A 193 -9.39 2.57 -16.30
N SER A 194 -9.71 1.50 -17.02
CA SER A 194 -10.96 1.40 -17.81
C SER A 194 -12.18 1.33 -16.90
N LYS A 195 -12.15 0.52 -15.84
CA LYS A 195 -13.27 0.32 -14.92
C LYS A 195 -13.69 1.61 -14.22
N PHE A 196 -12.72 2.43 -13.81
CA PHE A 196 -12.95 3.68 -13.11
C PHE A 196 -12.93 4.92 -14.02
N GLU A 197 -12.93 4.73 -15.34
CA GLU A 197 -13.03 5.77 -16.37
C GLU A 197 -12.01 6.92 -16.14
N LEU A 198 -10.76 6.55 -15.81
CA LEU A 198 -9.73 7.53 -15.45
C LEU A 198 -9.14 8.29 -16.65
N ASP A 199 -9.52 7.94 -17.86
CA ASP A 199 -9.21 8.60 -19.13
C ASP A 199 -10.26 9.63 -19.56
N LYS A 200 -11.40 9.67 -18.88
CA LYS A 200 -12.47 10.63 -19.19
C LYS A 200 -12.33 11.84 -18.27
N ASP A 201 -12.17 13.02 -18.85
CA ASP A 201 -12.17 14.33 -18.16
C ASP A 201 -13.54 14.67 -17.54
#